data_b6c2d873d20760052cb033fa6ab48f6d
#
_entry.id   b6c2d873d20760052cb033fa6ab48f6d
#
_cell.length_a   1.000
_cell.length_b   1.000
_cell.length_c   1.000
_cell.angle_alpha   90.00
_cell.angle_beta   90.00
_cell.angle_gamma   90.00
#
_symmetry.space_group_name_H-M   'P 1'
#
loop_
_entity.id
_entity.type
_entity.pdbx_description
1 polymer ?
#
loop_
_entity_poly.entity_id
_entity_poly.type
_entity_poly.pdbx_seq_one_letter_code
_entity_poly.pdbx_strand_id
1 'polypeptide(L)'
;MAENKKIILTGDRPTGKLHIGHYVGSLKRRVELQNSGLYDKTFVFIADAQALTDNIDNPEKVRQNVIEVALDYLACGLDPAKSTIFIQSQIPELCELSFYYMDLVTVSRLQRNPTVKTEIQMRNFETSIPVGFFTY
;
A
#
# COMPACT_ATOMS: atom_id res chain seq x y z
N MET A 1 -8.24 -5.57 -33.04
CA MET A 1 -8.09 -4.59 -31.95
C MET A 1 -7.58 -5.35 -30.75
N ALA A 2 -6.44 -4.98 -30.17
CA ALA A 2 -5.95 -5.65 -28.98
C ALA A 2 -6.97 -5.45 -27.86
N GLU A 3 -7.48 -6.54 -27.33
CA GLU A 3 -8.39 -6.55 -26.20
C GLU A 3 -7.68 -5.86 -25.03
N ASN A 4 -8.25 -4.79 -24.50
CA ASN A 4 -7.62 -3.99 -23.46
C ASN A 4 -7.64 -4.82 -22.17
N LYS A 5 -6.51 -5.47 -21.83
CA LYS A 5 -6.37 -6.30 -20.66
C LYS A 5 -6.63 -5.48 -19.39
N LYS A 6 -7.60 -5.88 -18.62
CA LYS A 6 -7.95 -5.22 -17.34
C LYS A 6 -7.12 -5.80 -16.22
N ILE A 7 -6.42 -4.92 -15.48
CA ILE A 7 -5.56 -5.29 -14.36
C ILE A 7 -6.05 -4.58 -13.10
N ILE A 8 -6.11 -5.32 -11.99
CA ILE A 8 -6.32 -4.74 -10.66
C ILE A 8 -4.96 -4.67 -9.97
N LEU A 9 -4.65 -3.51 -9.38
CA LEU A 9 -3.55 -3.33 -8.44
C LEU A 9 -4.10 -2.65 -7.19
N THR A 10 -3.95 -3.28 -6.04
CA THR A 10 -4.43 -2.77 -4.74
C THR A 10 -3.61 -3.33 -3.60
N GLY A 11 -3.69 -2.74 -2.41
CA GLY A 11 -2.96 -3.23 -1.24
C GLY A 11 -3.38 -2.55 0.05
N ASP A 12 -2.80 -2.99 1.17
CA ASP A 12 -2.99 -2.40 2.48
C ASP A 12 -1.63 -2.23 3.18
N ARG A 13 -1.55 -1.21 4.03
CA ARG A 13 -0.36 -0.99 4.87
C ARG A 13 -0.39 -1.93 6.09
N PRO A 14 0.71 -2.63 6.41
CA PRO A 14 0.78 -3.52 7.56
C PRO A 14 1.06 -2.73 8.85
N THR A 15 0.17 -1.83 9.23
CA THR A 15 0.28 -1.02 10.46
C THR A 15 -0.38 -1.68 11.68
N GLY A 16 -1.10 -2.77 11.46
CA GLY A 16 -1.78 -3.62 12.45
C GLY A 16 -2.55 -4.73 11.76
N LYS A 17 -3.22 -5.58 12.55
CA LYS A 17 -4.16 -6.59 12.04
C LYS A 17 -5.32 -5.90 11.31
N LEU A 18 -5.81 -6.54 10.25
CA LEU A 18 -7.00 -6.07 9.57
C LEU A 18 -8.23 -6.30 10.45
N HIS A 19 -9.20 -5.43 10.35
CA HIS A 19 -10.45 -5.51 11.10
C HIS A 19 -11.66 -5.50 10.17
N ILE A 20 -12.85 -5.67 10.74
CA ILE A 20 -14.10 -5.76 9.98
C ILE A 20 -14.30 -4.59 9.00
N GLY A 21 -13.81 -3.39 9.32
CA GLY A 21 -13.86 -2.24 8.41
C GLY A 21 -13.04 -2.45 7.13
N HIS A 22 -11.87 -3.08 7.21
CA HIS A 22 -11.08 -3.46 6.04
C HIS A 22 -11.80 -4.52 5.21
N TYR A 23 -12.41 -5.51 5.90
CA TYR A 23 -13.17 -6.55 5.21
C TYR A 23 -14.32 -5.97 4.40
N VAL A 24 -15.20 -5.21 5.04
CA VAL A 24 -16.39 -4.63 4.39
C VAL A 24 -16.02 -3.55 3.38
N GLY A 25 -15.02 -2.71 3.71
CA GLY A 25 -14.62 -1.57 2.89
C GLY A 25 -13.80 -1.92 1.65
N SER A 26 -13.06 -3.04 1.68
CA SER A 26 -12.17 -3.38 0.56
C SER A 26 -12.00 -4.88 0.26
N LEU A 27 -11.71 -5.73 1.26
CA LEU A 27 -11.33 -7.12 1.00
C LEU A 27 -12.45 -7.94 0.36
N LYS A 28 -13.67 -7.80 0.87
CA LYS A 28 -14.85 -8.45 0.28
C LYS A 28 -14.97 -8.15 -1.21
N ARG A 29 -14.81 -6.88 -1.58
CA ARG A 29 -14.89 -6.44 -2.97
C ARG A 29 -13.74 -6.99 -3.82
N ARG A 30 -12.52 -7.07 -3.26
CA ARG A 30 -11.36 -7.68 -3.95
C ARG A 30 -11.59 -9.14 -4.27
N VAL A 31 -12.14 -9.92 -3.32
CA VAL A 31 -12.50 -11.34 -3.52
C VAL A 31 -13.58 -11.49 -4.59
N GLU A 32 -14.60 -10.64 -4.58
CA GLU A 32 -15.63 -10.63 -5.63
C GLU A 32 -15.02 -10.37 -7.01
N LEU A 33 -14.15 -9.37 -7.13
CA LEU A 33 -13.49 -9.01 -8.39
C LEU A 33 -12.53 -10.13 -8.86
N GLN A 34 -11.74 -10.73 -7.94
CA GLN A 34 -10.91 -11.90 -8.23
C GLN A 34 -11.71 -13.04 -8.88
N ASN A 35 -12.93 -13.26 -8.41
CA ASN A 35 -13.77 -14.37 -8.86
C ASN A 35 -14.73 -14.01 -10.01
N SER A 36 -14.75 -12.74 -10.42
CA SER A 36 -15.69 -12.24 -11.43
C SER A 36 -15.37 -12.69 -12.87
N GLY A 37 -14.12 -13.07 -13.16
CA GLY A 37 -13.63 -13.34 -14.52
C GLY A 37 -13.51 -12.09 -15.40
N LEU A 38 -13.70 -10.87 -14.85
CA LEU A 38 -13.65 -9.61 -15.61
C LEU A 38 -12.24 -9.02 -15.76
N TYR A 39 -11.26 -9.59 -15.05
CA TYR A 39 -9.89 -9.09 -14.97
C TYR A 39 -8.90 -10.18 -15.34
N ASP A 40 -7.92 -9.81 -16.16
CA ASP A 40 -6.87 -10.73 -16.60
C ASP A 40 -5.84 -11.02 -15.50
N LYS A 41 -5.59 -10.00 -14.66
CA LYS A 41 -4.65 -10.11 -13.54
C LYS A 41 -5.14 -9.30 -12.34
N THR A 42 -4.94 -9.88 -11.17
CA THR A 42 -5.19 -9.22 -9.88
C THR A 42 -3.90 -9.26 -9.05
N PHE A 43 -3.39 -8.08 -8.73
CA PHE A 43 -2.22 -7.88 -7.88
C PHE A 43 -2.67 -7.26 -6.56
N VAL A 44 -2.30 -7.92 -5.45
CA VAL A 44 -2.59 -7.44 -4.10
C VAL A 44 -1.29 -7.37 -3.32
N PHE A 45 -0.88 -6.17 -2.91
CA PHE A 45 0.38 -6.01 -2.22
C PHE A 45 0.21 -5.62 -0.75
N ILE A 46 1.21 -5.96 0.03
CA ILE A 46 1.37 -5.53 1.41
C ILE A 46 2.37 -4.37 1.39
N ALA A 47 1.91 -3.17 1.72
CA ALA A 47 2.65 -1.92 1.55
C ALA A 47 3.58 -1.65 2.75
N ASP A 48 4.57 -2.50 2.96
CA ASP A 48 5.50 -2.42 4.09
C ASP A 48 6.46 -1.21 3.98
N ALA A 49 6.97 -0.92 2.79
CA ALA A 49 7.81 0.26 2.57
C ALA A 49 7.04 1.55 2.86
N GLN A 50 5.77 1.64 2.43
CA GLN A 50 4.89 2.77 2.77
C GLN A 50 4.60 2.83 4.27
N ALA A 51 4.38 1.70 4.93
CA ALA A 51 4.16 1.66 6.38
C ALA A 51 5.37 2.16 7.17
N LEU A 52 6.59 1.94 6.68
CA LEU A 52 7.81 2.42 7.33
C LEU A 52 7.95 3.94 7.31
N THR A 53 7.34 4.65 6.35
CA THR A 53 7.45 6.12 6.28
C THR A 53 6.94 6.82 7.54
N ASP A 54 6.06 6.17 8.27
CA ASP A 54 5.42 6.69 9.48
C ASP A 54 5.52 5.75 10.71
N ASN A 55 6.24 4.63 10.59
CA ASN A 55 6.50 3.67 11.68
C ASN A 55 7.99 3.28 11.74
N ILE A 56 8.88 4.19 11.37
CA ILE A 56 10.32 3.91 11.32
C ILE A 56 10.94 3.65 12.69
N ASP A 57 10.32 4.15 13.74
CA ASP A 57 10.69 3.94 15.14
C ASP A 57 10.41 2.50 15.63
N ASN A 58 9.58 1.74 14.92
CA ASN A 58 9.27 0.35 15.25
C ASN A 58 9.15 -0.54 13.99
N PRO A 59 10.25 -0.80 13.28
CA PRO A 59 10.23 -1.60 12.05
C PRO A 59 9.84 -3.06 12.30
N GLU A 60 10.12 -3.60 13.49
CA GLU A 60 9.75 -4.97 13.84
C GLU A 60 8.23 -5.16 13.90
N LYS A 61 7.49 -4.16 14.38
CA LYS A 61 6.03 -4.15 14.32
C LYS A 61 5.54 -4.26 12.88
N VAL A 62 6.14 -3.51 11.95
CA VAL A 62 5.76 -3.57 10.53
C VAL A 62 6.05 -4.97 9.96
N ARG A 63 7.23 -5.55 10.25
CA ARG A 63 7.60 -6.90 9.83
C ARG A 63 6.60 -7.96 10.30
N GLN A 64 6.22 -7.93 11.58
CA GLN A 64 5.24 -8.85 12.14
C GLN A 64 3.87 -8.67 11.47
N ASN A 65 3.45 -7.43 11.25
CA ASN A 65 2.16 -7.14 10.62
C ASN A 65 2.09 -7.53 9.14
N VAL A 66 3.22 -7.64 8.43
CA VAL A 66 3.24 -8.20 7.06
C VAL A 66 2.68 -9.62 7.07
N ILE A 67 3.10 -10.44 8.05
CA ILE A 67 2.62 -11.83 8.20
C ILE A 67 1.13 -11.84 8.56
N GLU A 68 0.72 -11.01 9.52
CA GLU A 68 -0.68 -10.92 9.96
C GLU A 68 -1.62 -10.52 8.81
N VAL A 69 -1.24 -9.49 8.03
CA VAL A 69 -2.03 -9.05 6.87
C VAL A 69 -2.09 -10.11 5.78
N ALA A 70 -0.99 -10.84 5.54
CA ALA A 70 -0.99 -11.96 4.59
C ALA A 70 -1.97 -13.06 5.01
N LEU A 71 -1.99 -13.42 6.30
CA LEU A 71 -2.92 -14.39 6.86
C LEU A 71 -4.38 -13.90 6.74
N ASP A 72 -4.63 -12.63 7.04
CA ASP A 72 -5.96 -12.02 6.90
C ASP A 72 -6.44 -12.04 5.44
N TYR A 73 -5.57 -11.79 4.47
CA TYR A 73 -5.91 -11.88 3.04
C TYR A 73 -6.38 -13.28 2.66
N LEU A 74 -5.63 -14.31 3.08
CA LEU A 74 -5.98 -15.69 2.80
C LEU A 74 -7.27 -16.10 3.52
N ALA A 75 -7.41 -15.72 4.78
CA ALA A 75 -8.61 -16.01 5.59
C ALA A 75 -9.88 -15.35 5.01
N CYS A 76 -9.74 -14.17 4.39
CA CYS A 76 -10.84 -13.47 3.73
C CYS A 76 -11.20 -14.04 2.34
N GLY A 77 -10.39 -14.97 1.81
CA GLY A 77 -10.68 -15.63 0.55
C GLY A 77 -9.91 -15.11 -0.67
N LEU A 78 -8.85 -14.31 -0.47
CA LEU A 78 -7.91 -14.06 -1.55
C LEU A 78 -7.14 -15.34 -1.85
N ASP A 79 -7.20 -15.80 -3.11
CA ASP A 79 -6.65 -17.05 -3.56
C ASP A 79 -5.33 -16.81 -4.32
N PRO A 80 -4.18 -17.31 -3.82
CA PRO A 80 -2.89 -17.17 -4.49
C PRO A 80 -2.81 -17.82 -5.87
N ALA A 81 -3.72 -18.75 -6.19
CA ALA A 81 -3.80 -19.33 -7.53
C ALA A 81 -4.45 -18.37 -8.55
N LYS A 82 -5.20 -17.38 -8.08
CA LYS A 82 -5.93 -16.40 -8.92
C LYS A 82 -5.36 -14.99 -8.84
N SER A 83 -4.78 -14.64 -7.70
CA SER A 83 -4.23 -13.31 -7.43
C SER A 83 -2.77 -13.41 -7.06
N THR A 84 -1.94 -12.51 -7.58
CA THR A 84 -0.55 -12.38 -7.15
C THR A 84 -0.51 -11.54 -5.88
N ILE A 85 -0.15 -12.16 -4.75
CA ILE A 85 0.05 -11.47 -3.47
C ILE A 85 1.56 -11.26 -3.31
N PHE A 86 2.00 -10.03 -3.01
CA PHE A 86 3.41 -9.71 -2.88
C PHE A 86 3.67 -8.62 -1.84
N ILE A 87 4.94 -8.48 -1.43
CA ILE A 87 5.40 -7.46 -0.48
C ILE A 87 6.03 -6.31 -1.28
N GLN A 88 5.66 -5.08 -0.99
CA GLN A 88 6.07 -3.88 -1.71
C GLN A 88 7.59 -3.71 -1.74
N SER A 89 8.28 -3.92 -0.62
CA SER A 89 9.74 -3.78 -0.52
C SER A 89 10.54 -4.80 -1.36
N GLN A 90 9.88 -5.84 -1.87
CA GLN A 90 10.50 -6.82 -2.77
C GLN A 90 10.45 -6.41 -4.25
N ILE A 91 9.91 -5.23 -4.55
CA ILE A 91 9.85 -4.65 -5.89
C ILE A 91 10.79 -3.43 -5.94
N PRO A 92 12.09 -3.63 -6.22
CA PRO A 92 13.09 -2.55 -6.20
C PRO A 92 12.79 -1.43 -7.20
N GLU A 93 12.13 -1.75 -8.32
CA GLU A 93 11.73 -0.80 -9.34
C GLU A 93 10.78 0.29 -8.81
N LEU A 94 10.02 0.00 -7.75
CA LEU A 94 9.17 0.99 -7.10
C LEU A 94 10.01 2.08 -6.41
N CYS A 95 11.10 1.67 -5.75
CA CYS A 95 12.04 2.62 -5.12
C CYS A 95 12.77 3.45 -6.17
N GLU A 96 13.19 2.83 -7.27
CA GLU A 96 13.81 3.51 -8.40
C GLU A 96 12.88 4.56 -9.00
N LEU A 97 11.62 4.19 -9.27
CA LEU A 97 10.61 5.11 -9.78
C LEU A 97 10.34 6.27 -8.81
N SER A 98 10.26 5.98 -7.52
CA SER A 98 10.09 7.00 -6.48
C SER A 98 11.24 8.01 -6.48
N PHE A 99 12.48 7.54 -6.67
CA PHE A 99 13.65 8.39 -6.78
C PHE A 99 13.53 9.36 -7.97
N TYR A 100 13.15 8.88 -9.16
CA TYR A 100 12.92 9.76 -10.32
C TYR A 100 11.82 10.79 -10.05
N TYR A 101 10.73 10.41 -9.39
CA TYR A 101 9.68 11.37 -9.02
C TYR A 101 10.14 12.42 -8.02
N MET A 102 11.01 12.07 -7.09
CA MET A 102 11.59 13.04 -6.14
C MET A 102 12.41 14.13 -6.84
N ASP A 103 13.02 13.83 -7.98
CA ASP A 103 13.74 14.82 -8.80
C ASP A 103 12.79 15.77 -9.57
N LEU A 104 11.55 15.33 -9.81
CA LEU A 104 10.57 16.08 -10.61
C LEU A 104 9.56 16.88 -9.75
N VAL A 105 9.38 16.50 -8.48
CA VAL A 105 8.34 17.07 -7.61
C VAL A 105 8.96 17.85 -6.48
N THR A 106 8.59 19.13 -6.36
CA THR A 106 9.11 19.99 -5.28
C THR A 106 8.42 19.71 -3.94
N VAL A 107 9.16 19.88 -2.83
CA VAL A 107 8.63 19.76 -1.46
C VAL A 107 7.43 20.69 -1.25
N SER A 108 7.49 21.93 -1.75
CA SER A 108 6.37 22.86 -1.62
C SER A 108 5.10 22.42 -2.38
N ARG A 109 5.24 21.63 -3.45
CA ARG A 109 4.09 21.04 -4.14
C ARG A 109 3.47 19.92 -3.30
N LEU A 110 4.29 19.07 -2.70
CA LEU A 110 3.82 17.98 -1.82
C LEU A 110 3.11 18.53 -0.58
N GLN A 111 3.66 19.54 0.07
CA GLN A 111 3.04 20.20 1.24
C GLN A 111 1.68 20.83 0.95
N ARG A 112 1.37 21.14 -0.29
CA ARG A 112 0.03 21.63 -0.70
C ARG A 112 -1.00 20.54 -0.90
N ASN A 113 -0.59 19.27 -0.94
CA ASN A 113 -1.53 18.16 -1.02
C ASN A 113 -2.34 18.09 0.28
N PRO A 114 -3.69 18.08 0.23
CA PRO A 114 -4.52 18.06 1.42
C PRO A 114 -4.24 16.88 2.35
N THR A 115 -4.01 15.69 1.80
CA THR A 115 -3.69 14.48 2.58
C THR A 115 -2.37 14.64 3.33
N VAL A 116 -1.31 15.06 2.64
CA VAL A 116 0.01 15.31 3.25
C VAL A 116 -0.10 16.36 4.36
N LYS A 117 -0.83 17.45 4.12
CA LYS A 117 -1.04 18.51 5.11
C LYS A 117 -1.75 17.99 6.37
N THR A 118 -2.80 17.20 6.19
CA THR A 118 -3.54 16.59 7.31
C THR A 118 -2.66 15.64 8.11
N GLU A 119 -1.91 14.78 7.44
CA GLU A 119 -1.00 13.83 8.10
C GLU A 119 0.12 14.54 8.88
N ILE A 120 0.70 15.62 8.36
CA ILE A 120 1.69 16.45 9.07
C ILE A 120 1.11 16.98 10.38
N GLN A 121 -0.12 17.51 10.35
CA GLN A 121 -0.80 18.03 11.54
C GLN A 121 -1.11 16.91 12.55
N MET A 122 -1.66 15.79 12.10
CA MET A 122 -2.04 14.67 12.99
C MET A 122 -0.83 14.04 13.70
N ARG A 123 0.36 14.11 13.09
CA ARG A 123 1.59 13.51 13.62
C ARG A 123 2.48 14.47 14.38
N ASN A 124 2.09 15.75 14.51
CA ASN A 124 2.90 16.81 15.13
C ASN A 124 4.29 16.97 14.50
N PHE A 125 4.41 16.77 13.17
CA PHE A 125 5.66 16.97 12.43
C PHE A 125 5.98 18.43 12.13
N GLU A 126 5.36 19.38 12.82
CA GLU A 126 5.43 20.83 12.49
C GLU A 126 6.85 21.38 12.40
N THR A 127 7.79 20.83 13.17
CA THR A 127 9.18 21.32 13.23
C THR A 127 10.21 20.37 12.61
N SER A 128 9.84 19.11 12.34
CA SER A 128 10.80 18.10 11.87
C SER A 128 10.09 17.01 11.06
N ILE A 129 9.90 17.27 9.77
CA ILE A 129 9.28 16.28 8.86
C ILE A 129 10.38 15.38 8.28
N PRO A 130 10.35 14.07 8.49
CA PRO A 130 11.29 13.16 7.85
C PRO A 130 11.17 13.23 6.32
N VAL A 131 12.32 13.25 5.61
CA VAL A 131 12.32 13.29 4.12
C VAL A 131 11.56 12.11 3.55
N GLY A 132 11.72 10.91 4.14
CA GLY A 132 11.00 9.69 3.73
C GLY A 132 9.48 9.81 3.82
N PHE A 133 8.94 10.70 4.66
CA PHE A 133 7.50 10.95 4.73
C PHE A 133 6.93 11.47 3.40
N PHE A 134 7.71 12.24 2.64
CA PHE A 134 7.28 12.77 1.36
C PHE A 134 7.30 11.75 0.21
N THR A 135 7.81 10.55 0.45
CA THR A 135 7.75 9.43 -0.52
C THR A 135 6.48 8.61 -0.39
N TYR A 136 5.66 8.94 0.58
CA TYR A 136 4.39 8.28 0.92
C TYR A 136 3.37 8.29 -0.24
#